data_1f860fd16ee472aae50556eba60fd571
#
_entry.id   1f860fd16ee472aae50556eba60fd571
#
_cell.length_a   1.000
_cell.length_b   1.000
_cell.length_c   1.000
_cell.angle_alpha   90.00
_cell.angle_beta   90.00
_cell.angle_gamma   90.00
#
_symmetry.space_group_name_H-M   'P 1'
#
loop_
_entity.id
_entity.type
_entity.pdbx_description
1 polymer ?
#
loop_
_entity_poly.entity_id
_entity_poly.type
_entity_poly.pdbx_seq_one_letter_code
_entity_poly.pdbx_strand_id
1 'polypeptide(L)'
;MDLEYKDAARLCLDLFSMRKAIQAAIDKNRHKLLRRQVAMLKKAVPDFNPQGDEFAQSVHEELPAVEVRWGRSNDTFVLERPESWMASFKEALGLYKNVYGQKVYTIMVLRYGHRWGIDTVCKRQGITRQAYYYYHKNLASMLLLIAVQNGLIRVEKNHVQKGDELYEPKTKE
;
A
#
# COMPACT_ATOMS: atom_id res chain seq x y z
N MET A 1 -9.78 -11.57 -2.27
CA MET A 1 -8.62 -12.43 -2.61
C MET A 1 -8.12 -12.98 -1.28
N ASP A 2 -8.22 -14.28 -1.12
CA ASP A 2 -7.79 -14.98 0.08
C ASP A 2 -6.34 -15.45 -0.17
N LEU A 3 -5.41 -14.96 0.63
CA LEU A 3 -3.97 -15.18 0.44
C LEU A 3 -3.36 -15.76 1.73
N GLU A 4 -2.33 -16.57 1.59
CA GLU A 4 -1.49 -16.93 2.73
C GLU A 4 -0.79 -15.67 3.31
N TYR A 5 -0.53 -15.70 4.62
CA TYR A 5 0.05 -14.54 5.31
C TYR A 5 1.34 -14.00 4.65
N LYS A 6 2.23 -14.90 4.21
CA LYS A 6 3.51 -14.50 3.59
C LYS A 6 3.30 -13.81 2.25
N ASP A 7 2.39 -14.35 1.44
CA ASP A 7 2.09 -13.81 0.12
C ASP A 7 1.31 -12.50 0.23
N ALA A 8 0.38 -12.42 1.17
CA ALA A 8 -0.34 -11.18 1.46
C ALA A 8 0.60 -10.06 1.94
N ALA A 9 1.54 -10.35 2.85
CA ALA A 9 2.52 -9.38 3.31
C ALA A 9 3.47 -8.93 2.19
N ARG A 10 3.88 -9.85 1.32
CA ARG A 10 4.69 -9.55 0.14
C ARG A 10 3.92 -8.67 -0.84
N LEU A 11 2.67 -9.01 -1.15
CA LEU A 11 1.81 -8.20 -2.02
C LEU A 11 1.67 -6.78 -1.49
N CYS A 12 1.37 -6.60 -0.20
CA CYS A 12 1.27 -5.28 0.42
C CYS A 12 2.56 -4.47 0.25
N LEU A 13 3.71 -5.11 0.43
CA LEU A 13 5.01 -4.47 0.28
C LEU A 13 5.32 -4.09 -1.17
N ASP A 14 4.97 -4.96 -2.13
CA ASP A 14 5.13 -4.72 -3.56
C ASP A 14 4.24 -3.55 -4.01
N LEU A 15 2.96 -3.54 -3.62
CA LEU A 15 2.05 -2.42 -3.90
C LEU A 15 2.54 -1.12 -3.24
N PHE A 16 3.02 -1.19 -2.00
CA PHE A 16 3.62 -0.03 -1.33
C PHE A 16 4.85 0.51 -2.08
N SER A 17 5.69 -0.37 -2.62
CA SER A 17 6.85 0.03 -3.43
C SER A 17 6.45 0.78 -4.71
N MET A 18 5.24 0.49 -5.23
CA MET A 18 4.67 1.09 -6.44
C MET A 18 3.72 2.27 -6.16
N ARG A 19 3.57 2.72 -4.91
CA ARG A 19 2.60 3.78 -4.54
C ARG A 19 2.67 5.03 -5.40
N LYS A 20 3.86 5.41 -5.91
CA LYS A 20 3.99 6.56 -6.84
C LYS A 20 3.33 6.29 -8.19
N ALA A 21 3.46 5.06 -8.71
CA ALA A 21 2.79 4.65 -9.95
C ALA A 21 1.28 4.55 -9.75
N ILE A 22 0.84 4.04 -8.60
CA ILE A 22 -0.57 3.98 -8.21
C ILE A 22 -1.15 5.39 -8.15
N GLN A 23 -0.48 6.33 -7.45
CA GLN A 23 -0.92 7.72 -7.37
C GLN A 23 -1.01 8.36 -8.76
N ALA A 24 -0.01 8.19 -9.61
CA ALA A 24 -0.03 8.71 -10.97
C ALA A 24 -1.18 8.14 -11.81
N ALA A 25 -1.52 6.85 -11.61
CA ALA A 25 -2.67 6.23 -12.26
C ALA A 25 -4.01 6.81 -11.75
N ILE A 26 -4.13 7.06 -10.45
CA ILE A 26 -5.28 7.75 -9.85
C ILE A 26 -5.45 9.13 -10.47
N ASP A 27 -4.41 9.95 -10.44
CA ASP A 27 -4.45 11.33 -10.97
C ASP A 27 -4.83 11.36 -12.45
N LYS A 28 -4.24 10.47 -13.26
CA LYS A 28 -4.58 10.34 -14.69
C LYS A 28 -6.06 9.99 -14.91
N ASN A 29 -6.62 9.07 -14.14
CA ASN A 29 -8.01 8.65 -14.28
C ASN A 29 -8.96 9.73 -13.78
N ARG A 30 -8.65 10.43 -12.69
CA ARG A 30 -9.41 11.58 -12.21
C ARG A 30 -9.47 12.70 -13.24
N HIS A 31 -8.33 13.08 -13.83
CA HIS A 31 -8.30 14.07 -14.91
C HIS A 31 -9.15 13.66 -16.12
N LYS A 32 -9.13 12.37 -16.48
CA LYS A 32 -9.96 11.85 -17.58
C LYS A 32 -11.46 11.94 -17.27
N LEU A 33 -11.85 11.56 -16.05
CA LEU A 33 -13.23 11.67 -15.58
C LEU A 33 -13.71 13.11 -15.57
N LEU A 34 -12.93 14.03 -14.98
CA LEU A 34 -13.23 15.44 -14.90
C LEU A 34 -13.46 16.04 -16.30
N ARG A 35 -12.54 15.77 -17.26
CA ARG A 35 -12.70 16.23 -18.64
C ARG A 35 -13.98 15.73 -19.29
N ARG A 36 -14.39 14.46 -19.05
CA ARG A 36 -15.63 13.89 -19.58
C ARG A 36 -16.86 14.57 -18.98
N GLN A 37 -16.87 14.80 -17.67
CA GLN A 37 -17.98 15.47 -16.98
C GLN A 37 -18.11 16.92 -17.44
N VAL A 38 -16.99 17.66 -17.54
CA VAL A 38 -17.01 19.03 -18.10
C VAL A 38 -17.55 19.04 -19.53
N ALA A 39 -17.14 18.09 -20.38
CA ALA A 39 -17.63 18.00 -21.74
C ALA A 39 -19.14 17.68 -21.82
N MET A 40 -19.66 16.84 -20.92
CA MET A 40 -21.08 16.54 -20.80
C MET A 40 -21.88 17.79 -20.34
N LEU A 41 -21.38 18.47 -19.32
CA LEU A 41 -22.03 19.68 -18.78
C LEU A 41 -22.04 20.82 -19.79
N LYS A 42 -20.95 21.04 -20.53
CA LYS A 42 -20.93 22.05 -21.61
C LYS A 42 -21.89 21.74 -22.75
N LYS A 43 -22.21 20.47 -23.00
CA LYS A 43 -23.25 20.08 -23.97
C LYS A 43 -24.65 20.35 -23.42
N ALA A 44 -24.87 20.15 -22.12
CA ALA A 44 -26.18 20.36 -21.49
C ALA A 44 -26.45 21.83 -21.16
N VAL A 45 -25.40 22.58 -20.79
CA VAL A 45 -25.46 23.99 -20.40
C VAL A 45 -24.35 24.74 -21.15
N PRO A 46 -24.65 25.41 -22.29
CA PRO A 46 -23.65 26.06 -23.16
C PRO A 46 -22.75 27.08 -22.43
N ASP A 47 -23.32 27.79 -21.44
CA ASP A 47 -22.61 28.84 -20.67
C ASP A 47 -21.93 28.31 -19.39
N PHE A 48 -21.84 26.98 -19.23
CA PHE A 48 -21.21 26.37 -18.07
C PHE A 48 -19.72 26.71 -17.99
N ASN A 49 -19.33 27.43 -16.92
CA ASN A 49 -17.93 27.76 -16.63
C ASN A 49 -17.37 26.85 -15.50
N PRO A 50 -16.42 25.96 -15.79
CA PRO A 50 -15.90 25.00 -14.82
C PRO A 50 -14.87 25.57 -13.82
N GLN A 51 -14.70 26.89 -13.71
CA GLN A 51 -13.66 27.52 -12.88
C GLN A 51 -14.01 27.63 -11.39
N GLY A 52 -15.02 26.93 -10.88
CA GLY A 52 -15.35 26.91 -9.46
C GLY A 52 -14.70 25.73 -8.74
N ASP A 53 -14.06 25.97 -7.58
CA ASP A 53 -13.53 24.94 -6.69
C ASP A 53 -14.60 23.91 -6.24
N GLU A 54 -15.86 24.33 -6.19
CA GLU A 54 -17.01 23.49 -5.87
C GLU A 54 -17.22 22.35 -6.87
N PHE A 55 -16.91 22.58 -8.15
CA PHE A 55 -17.06 21.56 -9.18
C PHE A 55 -15.96 20.49 -9.07
N ALA A 56 -14.74 20.89 -8.76
CA ALA A 56 -13.63 19.96 -8.54
C ALA A 56 -13.85 19.09 -7.29
N GLN A 57 -14.56 19.61 -6.28
CA GLN A 57 -14.92 18.89 -5.06
C GLN A 57 -16.11 17.93 -5.25
N SER A 58 -17.02 18.18 -6.20
CA SER A 58 -18.18 17.32 -6.43
C SER A 58 -17.85 15.97 -7.09
N VAL A 59 -16.62 15.78 -7.61
CA VAL A 59 -16.14 14.55 -8.24
C VAL A 59 -15.42 13.66 -7.24
N HIS A 60 -15.95 13.51 -6.03
CA HIS A 60 -15.36 12.70 -4.96
C HIS A 60 -15.81 11.22 -4.96
N GLU A 61 -16.31 10.71 -6.08
CA GLU A 61 -16.50 9.27 -6.17
C GLU A 61 -15.14 8.57 -6.15
N GLU A 62 -14.98 7.61 -5.23
CA GLU A 62 -13.80 6.74 -5.18
C GLU A 62 -13.65 6.04 -6.53
N LEU A 63 -12.46 6.06 -7.12
CA LEU A 63 -12.21 5.34 -8.36
C LEU A 63 -12.37 3.84 -8.09
N PRO A 64 -13.25 3.13 -8.82
CA PRO A 64 -13.46 1.70 -8.57
C PRO A 64 -12.20 0.89 -8.79
N ALA A 65 -11.42 1.24 -9.82
CA ALA A 65 -10.18 0.58 -10.14
C ALA A 65 -9.27 1.48 -11.01
N VAL A 66 -7.97 1.21 -10.97
CA VAL A 66 -6.97 1.82 -11.87
C VAL A 66 -6.07 0.74 -12.47
N GLU A 67 -5.64 0.95 -13.71
CA GLU A 67 -4.63 0.14 -14.35
C GLU A 67 -3.24 0.68 -13.97
N VAL A 68 -2.42 -0.17 -13.34
CA VAL A 68 -1.08 0.16 -12.86
C VAL A 68 -0.05 -0.66 -13.60
N ARG A 69 1.03 -0.03 -14.05
CA ARG A 69 2.14 -0.70 -14.72
C ARG A 69 3.09 -1.31 -13.69
N TRP A 70 3.41 -2.60 -13.87
CA TRP A 70 4.32 -3.31 -12.97
C TRP A 70 5.79 -2.98 -13.27
N GLY A 71 6.39 -2.14 -12.45
CA GLY A 71 7.82 -1.86 -12.51
C GLY A 71 8.29 -1.32 -13.88
N ARG A 72 9.29 -1.99 -14.47
CA ARG A 72 9.82 -1.69 -15.81
C ARG A 72 9.23 -2.59 -16.91
N SER A 73 8.45 -3.58 -16.53
CA SER A 73 7.72 -4.45 -17.44
C SER A 73 6.62 -3.66 -18.16
N ASN A 74 6.19 -4.17 -19.31
CA ASN A 74 4.99 -3.68 -19.97
C ASN A 74 3.72 -4.27 -19.37
N ASP A 75 3.87 -5.19 -18.40
CA ASP A 75 2.75 -5.82 -17.75
C ASP A 75 1.98 -4.79 -16.93
N THR A 76 0.67 -4.84 -17.04
CA THR A 76 -0.26 -4.02 -16.27
C THR A 76 -1.13 -4.92 -15.42
N PHE A 77 -1.59 -4.42 -14.30
CA PHE A 77 -2.60 -5.06 -13.48
C PHE A 77 -3.65 -4.04 -13.07
N VAL A 78 -4.85 -4.53 -12.80
CA VAL A 78 -5.95 -3.70 -12.31
C VAL A 78 -5.93 -3.71 -10.79
N LEU A 79 -5.82 -2.53 -10.19
CA LEU A 79 -5.91 -2.34 -8.74
C LEU A 79 -7.29 -1.78 -8.40
N GLU A 80 -8.08 -2.57 -7.70
CA GLU A 80 -9.36 -2.12 -7.16
C GLU A 80 -9.15 -1.22 -5.92
N ARG A 81 -10.06 -0.28 -5.70
CA ARG A 81 -10.05 0.64 -4.55
C ARG A 81 -8.69 1.32 -4.33
N PRO A 82 -8.10 1.95 -5.36
CA PRO A 82 -6.71 2.43 -5.32
C PRO A 82 -6.50 3.51 -4.26
N GLU A 83 -7.50 4.32 -3.98
CA GLU A 83 -7.45 5.40 -2.98
C GLU A 83 -7.47 4.84 -1.56
N SER A 84 -8.26 3.80 -1.32
CA SER A 84 -8.26 3.05 -0.06
C SER A 84 -6.89 2.42 0.22
N TRP A 85 -6.22 1.89 -0.82
CA TRP A 85 -4.84 1.43 -0.70
C TRP A 85 -3.88 2.56 -0.32
N MET A 86 -3.98 3.73 -0.96
CA MET A 86 -3.11 4.87 -0.66
C MET A 86 -3.34 5.39 0.76
N ALA A 87 -4.60 5.45 1.23
CA ALA A 87 -4.94 5.81 2.60
C ALA A 87 -4.34 4.82 3.60
N SER A 88 -4.46 3.52 3.33
CA SER A 88 -3.90 2.45 4.17
C SER A 88 -2.38 2.52 4.25
N PHE A 89 -1.69 2.84 3.17
CA PHE A 89 -0.23 3.04 3.19
C PHE A 89 0.18 4.23 4.05
N LYS A 90 -0.56 5.34 3.98
CA LYS A 90 -0.30 6.52 4.79
C LYS A 90 -0.51 6.23 6.27
N GLU A 91 -1.59 5.53 6.61
CA GLU A 91 -1.91 5.11 7.97
C GLU A 91 -0.83 4.17 8.54
N ALA A 92 -0.49 3.10 7.80
CA ALA A 92 0.54 2.15 8.20
C ALA A 92 1.90 2.82 8.43
N LEU A 93 2.30 3.76 7.58
CA LEU A 93 3.53 4.53 7.76
C LEU A 93 3.49 5.44 8.99
N GLY A 94 2.35 6.05 9.27
CA GLY A 94 2.14 6.86 10.47
C GLY A 94 2.31 6.02 11.74
N LEU A 95 1.64 4.88 11.81
CA LEU A 95 1.77 3.93 12.92
C LEU A 95 3.20 3.38 13.03
N TYR A 96 3.81 3.02 11.91
CA TYR A 96 5.19 2.53 11.88
C TYR A 96 6.17 3.54 12.46
N LYS A 97 6.02 4.82 12.09
CA LYS A 97 6.82 5.92 12.64
C LYS A 97 6.62 6.07 14.16
N ASN A 98 5.38 5.97 14.62
CA ASN A 98 5.05 6.08 16.04
C ASN A 98 5.65 4.93 16.87
N VAL A 99 5.62 3.70 16.34
CA VAL A 99 6.12 2.50 17.03
C VAL A 99 7.65 2.42 17.02
N TYR A 100 8.29 2.66 15.86
CA TYR A 100 9.72 2.44 15.67
C TYR A 100 10.56 3.72 15.67
N GLY A 101 9.92 4.87 15.70
CA GLY A 101 10.58 6.18 15.74
C GLY A 101 11.05 6.70 14.38
N GLN A 102 11.47 7.95 14.40
CA GLN A 102 11.84 8.70 13.19
C GLN A 102 13.02 8.08 12.42
N LYS A 103 14.03 7.54 13.12
CA LYS A 103 15.22 6.94 12.47
C LYS A 103 14.83 5.76 11.60
N VAL A 104 14.02 4.84 12.13
CA VAL A 104 13.59 3.64 11.41
C VAL A 104 12.64 3.99 10.26
N TYR A 105 11.73 4.94 10.48
CA TYR A 105 10.89 5.51 9.42
C TYR A 105 11.75 6.06 8.26
N THR A 106 12.82 6.82 8.56
CA THR A 106 13.73 7.37 7.55
C THR A 106 14.40 6.27 6.73
N ILE A 107 14.78 5.14 7.35
CA ILE A 107 15.35 3.97 6.65
C ILE A 107 14.38 3.50 5.54
N MET A 108 13.10 3.37 5.87
CA MET A 108 12.08 2.91 4.92
C MET A 108 11.79 3.95 3.84
N VAL A 109 11.81 5.25 4.18
CA VAL A 109 11.68 6.34 3.20
C VAL A 109 12.85 6.33 2.21
N LEU A 110 14.08 6.16 2.66
CA LEU A 110 15.25 6.06 1.79
C LEU A 110 15.14 4.86 0.84
N ARG A 111 14.72 3.70 1.37
CA ARG A 111 14.57 2.49 0.56
C ARG A 111 13.45 2.59 -0.47
N TYR A 112 12.24 2.95 -0.04
CA TYR A 112 11.03 2.92 -0.87
C TYR A 112 10.67 4.26 -1.50
N GLY A 113 11.08 5.38 -0.89
CA GLY A 113 10.87 6.72 -1.42
C GLY A 113 11.92 7.12 -2.45
N HIS A 114 13.19 6.94 -2.07
CA HIS A 114 14.35 7.31 -2.90
C HIS A 114 14.94 6.13 -3.68
N ARG A 115 14.44 4.91 -3.49
CA ARG A 115 14.86 3.67 -4.17
C ARG A 115 16.35 3.33 -3.97
N TRP A 116 16.93 3.71 -2.82
CA TRP A 116 18.32 3.40 -2.52
C TRP A 116 18.51 1.89 -2.31
N GLY A 117 19.69 1.38 -2.70
CA GLY A 117 20.08 0.01 -2.43
C GLY A 117 20.19 -0.27 -0.92
N ILE A 118 19.95 -1.50 -0.50
CA ILE A 118 19.98 -1.91 0.92
C ILE A 118 21.33 -1.54 1.56
N ASP A 119 22.45 -1.82 0.88
CA ASP A 119 23.79 -1.55 1.40
C ASP A 119 24.03 -0.05 1.60
N THR A 120 23.57 0.77 0.67
CA THR A 120 23.66 2.23 0.77
C THR A 120 22.86 2.74 1.97
N VAL A 121 21.65 2.22 2.17
CA VAL A 121 20.80 2.56 3.31
C VAL A 121 21.47 2.13 4.62
N CYS A 122 21.93 0.89 4.72
CA CYS A 122 22.59 0.36 5.91
C CYS A 122 23.84 1.19 6.26
N LYS A 123 24.71 1.45 5.29
CA LYS A 123 25.94 2.23 5.48
C LYS A 123 25.62 3.65 5.97
N ARG A 124 24.68 4.34 5.33
CA ARG A 124 24.33 5.73 5.70
C ARG A 124 23.63 5.85 7.05
N GLN A 125 22.85 4.86 7.43
CA GLN A 125 22.10 4.88 8.68
C GLN A 125 22.84 4.21 9.85
N GLY A 126 24.01 3.65 9.60
CA GLY A 126 24.81 2.97 10.62
C GLY A 126 24.09 1.75 11.21
N ILE A 127 23.45 0.94 10.37
CA ILE A 127 22.74 -0.27 10.79
C ILE A 127 23.26 -1.50 10.06
N THR A 128 23.11 -2.66 10.68
CA THR A 128 23.43 -3.95 10.05
C THR A 128 22.34 -4.35 9.04
N ARG A 129 22.67 -5.23 8.08
CA ARG A 129 21.66 -5.84 7.20
C ARG A 129 20.59 -6.60 7.99
N GLN A 130 20.98 -7.27 9.08
CA GLN A 130 20.03 -7.99 9.94
C GLN A 130 18.99 -7.03 10.55
N ALA A 131 19.44 -5.90 11.10
CA ALA A 131 18.55 -4.87 11.64
C ALA A 131 17.64 -4.29 10.53
N TYR A 132 18.20 -4.07 9.32
CA TYR A 132 17.39 -3.63 8.18
C TYR A 132 16.26 -4.63 7.87
N TYR A 133 16.56 -5.94 7.75
CA TYR A 133 15.56 -6.95 7.45
C TYR A 133 14.52 -7.11 8.56
N TYR A 134 14.92 -6.95 9.81
CA TYR A 134 13.97 -6.88 10.93
C TYR A 134 12.96 -5.73 10.75
N TYR A 135 13.43 -4.51 10.49
CA TYR A 135 12.56 -3.36 10.25
C TYR A 135 11.71 -3.53 8.99
N HIS A 136 12.28 -4.07 7.94
CA HIS A 136 11.57 -4.35 6.70
C HIS A 136 10.41 -5.34 6.89
N LYS A 137 10.65 -6.44 7.63
CA LYS A 137 9.62 -7.42 7.98
C LYS A 137 8.48 -6.77 8.79
N ASN A 138 8.82 -5.95 9.75
CA ASN A 138 7.84 -5.25 10.57
C ASN A 138 7.01 -4.25 9.76
N LEU A 139 7.62 -3.56 8.79
CA LEU A 139 6.86 -2.73 7.85
C LEU A 139 5.87 -3.56 7.04
N ALA A 140 6.31 -4.69 6.48
CA ALA A 140 5.42 -5.57 5.72
C ALA A 140 4.23 -6.06 6.56
N SER A 141 4.48 -6.45 7.81
CA SER A 141 3.43 -6.87 8.76
C SER A 141 2.46 -5.72 9.09
N MET A 142 2.96 -4.51 9.26
CA MET A 142 2.13 -3.33 9.52
C MET A 142 1.26 -2.97 8.32
N LEU A 143 1.82 -2.99 7.12
CA LEU A 143 1.08 -2.75 5.87
C LEU A 143 -0.04 -3.79 5.70
N LEU A 144 0.26 -5.07 5.96
CA LEU A 144 -0.74 -6.14 5.90
C LEU A 144 -1.84 -5.95 6.95
N LEU A 145 -1.47 -5.65 8.21
CA LEU A 145 -2.43 -5.44 9.29
C LEU A 145 -3.47 -4.37 8.91
N ILE A 146 -3.00 -3.23 8.43
CA ILE A 146 -3.88 -2.12 8.03
C ILE A 146 -4.69 -2.48 6.78
N ALA A 147 -4.11 -3.17 5.80
CA ALA A 147 -4.83 -3.61 4.62
C ALA A 147 -5.96 -4.61 4.95
N VAL A 148 -5.74 -5.51 5.91
CA VAL A 148 -6.77 -6.43 6.41
C VAL A 148 -7.84 -5.67 7.20
N GLN A 149 -7.45 -4.76 8.08
CA GLN A 149 -8.36 -3.94 8.88
C GLN A 149 -9.29 -3.08 7.98
N ASN A 150 -8.75 -2.54 6.88
CA ASN A 150 -9.50 -1.75 5.90
C ASN A 150 -10.23 -2.61 4.86
N GLY A 151 -10.25 -3.94 5.01
CA GLY A 151 -10.96 -4.87 4.14
C GLY A 151 -10.44 -4.92 2.69
N LEU A 152 -9.15 -4.60 2.48
CA LEU A 152 -8.51 -4.64 1.16
C LEU A 152 -7.99 -6.04 0.81
N ILE A 153 -7.61 -6.80 1.82
CA ILE A 153 -7.14 -8.20 1.70
C ILE A 153 -7.83 -9.05 2.77
N ARG A 154 -8.06 -10.30 2.43
CA ARG A 154 -8.41 -11.35 3.40
C ARG A 154 -7.25 -12.34 3.47
N VAL A 155 -6.84 -12.69 4.69
CA VAL A 155 -5.82 -13.69 4.95
C VAL A 155 -6.51 -14.98 5.37
N GLU A 156 -6.25 -16.05 4.64
CA GLU A 156 -6.72 -17.38 5.06
C GLU A 156 -6.03 -17.75 6.37
N LYS A 157 -6.82 -18.25 7.32
CA LYS A 157 -6.24 -18.92 8.49
C LYS A 157 -5.59 -20.19 7.97
N ASN A 158 -4.26 -20.22 7.92
CA ASN A 158 -3.58 -21.49 7.73
C ASN A 158 -4.15 -22.45 8.79
N HIS A 159 -4.72 -23.56 8.33
CA HIS A 159 -4.90 -24.69 9.23
C HIS A 159 -3.51 -25.02 9.75
N VAL A 160 -3.22 -24.61 10.97
CA VAL A 160 -2.08 -25.12 11.71
C VAL A 160 -2.29 -26.62 11.69
N GLN A 161 -1.47 -27.32 10.89
CA GLN A 161 -1.43 -28.77 10.98
C GLN A 161 -1.20 -29.08 12.44
N LYS A 162 -2.18 -29.70 13.07
CA LYS A 162 -2.04 -30.29 14.39
C LYS A 162 -0.86 -31.28 14.32
N GLY A 163 0.28 -30.85 14.78
CA GLY A 163 1.52 -31.61 14.75
C GLY A 163 2.47 -31.27 15.88
N ASP A 164 2.03 -30.43 16.83
CA ASP A 164 2.74 -30.30 18.09
C ASP A 164 1.87 -30.95 19.19
N GLU A 165 2.07 -32.28 19.34
CA GLU A 165 1.69 -32.97 20.55
C GLU A 165 2.26 -32.21 21.73
N LEU A 166 1.37 -31.71 22.58
CA LEU A 166 1.69 -31.14 23.88
C LEU A 166 2.60 -32.11 24.62
N TYR A 167 3.83 -31.69 24.86
CA TYR A 167 4.78 -32.40 25.71
C TYR A 167 4.24 -32.39 27.14
N GLU A 168 3.55 -33.47 27.51
CA GLU A 168 3.16 -33.69 28.91
C GLU A 168 4.44 -34.03 29.69
N PRO A 169 4.82 -33.27 30.72
CA PRO A 169 5.93 -33.63 31.55
C PRO A 169 5.54 -34.88 32.34
N LYS A 170 6.24 -35.97 32.08
CA LYS A 170 6.16 -37.22 32.89
C LYS A 170 6.54 -36.88 34.32
N THR A 171 5.56 -36.81 35.21
CA THR A 171 5.75 -36.87 36.66
C THR A 171 6.40 -38.21 36.98
N LYS A 172 7.64 -38.19 37.47
CA LYS A 172 8.28 -39.35 38.07
C LYS A 172 7.69 -39.55 39.47
N GLU A 173 7.08 -40.70 39.67
CA GLU A 173 6.87 -41.28 40.98
C GLU A 173 8.19 -41.72 41.64
#